data_545039b73ef39640ecd9e1392b1f3509
#
_entry.id   545039b73ef39640ecd9e1392b1f3509
#
_cell.length_a   1.000
_cell.length_b   1.000
_cell.length_c   1.000
_cell.angle_alpha   90.00
_cell.angle_beta   90.00
_cell.angle_gamma   90.00
#
_symmetry.space_group_name_H-M   'P 1'
#
loop_
_entity.id
_entity.type
_entity.pdbx_description
1 polymer ?
#
loop_
_entity_poly.entity_id
_entity_poly.type
_entity_poly.pdbx_seq_one_letter_code
_entity_poly.pdbx_strand_id
1 'polypeptide(L)'
;MTQINHERLVEHFCQLVRIDSESMNEKQIAETLAEQLGELGFTVHKLPVPEHISNGFNVYARLEGKKEGSILMSCHMDTVTPGIGIEPIIEDGIIRSKGNTILGGDDKSGIAAIMEAVHCIQAENLEHKTLELAFTVHEEGGLFGSEYFDMSHVTSTKAIVLDTGGPIGTIVTAAPGQQKIVATIKGRPAHAGLAPEEGISAIMVAADAINQMKLLRIDEETTANIGMVNGGQATNIVMPELKIVAEARSLNGEKLEAQVNHMISTFESVCEKHGAEVEIESSRAYDAFVIEEDNAHVTAIKAAFADMGIEAFTKGTGGGSDANNFNKKGLTTVNLSTGMAKVHTTEEFIAVDDMVKISEFVKHFLVK
;
A
#
# COMPACT_ATOMS: atom_id res chain seq x y z
N MET A 1 9.33 -32.67 -6.04
CA MET A 1 8.38 -31.58 -6.04
C MET A 1 8.30 -31.03 -7.46
N THR A 2 7.11 -30.94 -8.03
CA THR A 2 6.96 -30.32 -9.36
C THR A 2 7.42 -28.87 -9.25
N GLN A 3 8.19 -28.46 -10.22
CA GLN A 3 8.68 -27.11 -10.37
C GLN A 3 7.50 -26.16 -10.66
N ILE A 4 7.56 -24.91 -10.21
CA ILE A 4 6.60 -23.88 -10.59
C ILE A 4 6.47 -23.85 -12.11
N ASN A 5 5.25 -23.79 -12.64
CA ASN A 5 5.03 -23.68 -14.08
C ASN A 5 5.21 -22.21 -14.51
N HIS A 6 6.39 -21.91 -15.04
CA HIS A 6 6.77 -20.56 -15.46
C HIS A 6 5.82 -19.98 -16.52
N GLU A 7 5.38 -20.79 -17.47
CA GLU A 7 4.50 -20.33 -18.55
C GLU A 7 3.13 -19.94 -18.00
N ARG A 8 2.51 -20.80 -17.16
CA ARG A 8 1.22 -20.50 -16.53
C ARG A 8 1.31 -19.28 -15.61
N LEU A 9 2.36 -19.18 -14.77
CA LEU A 9 2.58 -18.04 -13.88
C LEU A 9 2.63 -16.73 -14.65
N VAL A 10 3.45 -16.67 -15.70
CA VAL A 10 3.65 -15.48 -16.52
C VAL A 10 2.38 -15.14 -17.31
N GLU A 11 1.73 -16.15 -17.88
CA GLU A 11 0.47 -15.94 -18.61
C GLU A 11 -0.63 -15.40 -17.71
N HIS A 12 -0.80 -15.98 -16.50
CA HIS A 12 -1.79 -15.51 -15.54
C HIS A 12 -1.48 -14.09 -15.07
N PHE A 13 -0.24 -13.78 -14.73
CA PHE A 13 0.17 -12.41 -14.39
C PHE A 13 -0.16 -11.43 -15.52
N CYS A 14 0.19 -11.78 -16.77
CA CYS A 14 -0.13 -10.95 -17.93
C CYS A 14 -1.63 -10.78 -18.16
N GLN A 15 -2.45 -11.76 -17.80
CA GLN A 15 -3.91 -11.64 -17.85
C GLN A 15 -4.41 -10.66 -16.78
N LEU A 16 -3.90 -10.77 -15.54
CA LEU A 16 -4.30 -9.89 -14.44
C LEU A 16 -3.94 -8.43 -14.70
N VAL A 17 -2.74 -8.14 -15.20
CA VAL A 17 -2.34 -6.74 -15.45
C VAL A 17 -3.11 -6.08 -16.60
N ARG A 18 -3.66 -6.86 -17.54
CA ARG A 18 -4.54 -6.34 -18.60
C ARG A 18 -5.95 -5.97 -18.13
N ILE A 19 -6.33 -6.37 -16.93
CA ILE A 19 -7.60 -5.95 -16.34
C ILE A 19 -7.36 -4.57 -15.73
N ASP A 20 -8.04 -3.56 -16.28
CA ASP A 20 -8.00 -2.21 -15.76
C ASP A 20 -8.56 -2.19 -14.33
N SER A 21 -7.76 -1.67 -13.39
CA SER A 21 -8.12 -1.66 -11.96
C SER A 21 -7.44 -0.51 -11.21
N GLU A 22 -7.39 0.69 -11.80
CA GLU A 22 -6.97 1.87 -11.02
C GLU A 22 -7.84 2.00 -9.76
N SER A 23 -7.25 2.48 -8.66
CA SER A 23 -7.95 2.63 -7.36
C SER A 23 -9.36 3.21 -7.52
N MET A 24 -10.33 2.68 -6.80
CA MET A 24 -11.78 2.92 -6.87
C MET A 24 -12.50 2.20 -8.03
N ASN A 25 -11.80 1.52 -8.96
CA ASN A 25 -12.37 0.89 -10.15
C ASN A 25 -12.02 -0.61 -10.26
N GLU A 26 -12.03 -1.32 -9.14
CA GLU A 26 -11.53 -2.70 -9.03
C GLU A 26 -12.59 -3.78 -9.28
N LYS A 27 -13.83 -3.42 -9.62
CA LYS A 27 -14.94 -4.38 -9.74
C LYS A 27 -14.61 -5.57 -10.64
N GLN A 28 -14.04 -5.32 -11.82
CA GLN A 28 -13.78 -6.37 -12.79
C GLN A 28 -12.73 -7.37 -12.29
N ILE A 29 -11.62 -6.89 -11.72
CA ILE A 29 -10.58 -7.77 -11.19
C ILE A 29 -11.06 -8.54 -9.96
N ALA A 30 -11.85 -7.91 -9.08
CA ALA A 30 -12.41 -8.56 -7.90
C ALA A 30 -13.38 -9.69 -8.29
N GLU A 31 -14.23 -9.48 -9.30
CA GLU A 31 -15.13 -10.51 -9.84
C GLU A 31 -14.34 -11.66 -10.48
N THR A 32 -13.32 -11.34 -11.28
CA THR A 32 -12.45 -12.35 -11.94
C THR A 32 -11.73 -13.21 -10.90
N LEU A 33 -11.11 -12.59 -9.88
CA LEU A 33 -10.39 -13.33 -8.86
C LEU A 33 -11.32 -14.16 -7.96
N ALA A 34 -12.51 -13.65 -7.64
CA ALA A 34 -13.50 -14.42 -6.89
C ALA A 34 -13.97 -15.67 -7.65
N GLU A 35 -14.13 -15.59 -8.98
CA GLU A 35 -14.46 -16.73 -9.84
C GLU A 35 -13.31 -17.74 -9.90
N GLN A 36 -12.10 -17.29 -10.21
CA GLN A 36 -10.91 -18.15 -10.30
C GLN A 36 -10.61 -18.88 -8.99
N LEU A 37 -10.75 -18.19 -7.84
CA LEU A 37 -10.58 -18.82 -6.52
C LEU A 37 -11.65 -19.88 -6.26
N GLY A 38 -12.90 -19.62 -6.67
CA GLY A 38 -13.97 -20.63 -6.61
C GLY A 38 -13.66 -21.87 -7.43
N GLU A 39 -13.12 -21.71 -8.65
CA GLU A 39 -12.68 -22.82 -9.51
C GLU A 39 -11.52 -23.62 -8.89
N LEU A 40 -10.65 -22.96 -8.12
CA LEU A 40 -9.58 -23.59 -7.34
C LEU A 40 -10.05 -24.25 -6.04
N GLY A 41 -11.37 -24.24 -5.78
CA GLY A 41 -11.95 -24.93 -4.62
C GLY A 41 -11.92 -24.14 -3.32
N PHE A 42 -11.63 -22.84 -3.36
CA PHE A 42 -11.78 -21.98 -2.19
C PHE A 42 -13.26 -21.72 -1.86
N THR A 43 -13.54 -21.59 -0.58
CA THR A 43 -14.76 -20.91 -0.13
C THR A 43 -14.54 -19.42 -0.19
N VAL A 44 -15.29 -18.72 -1.05
CA VAL A 44 -15.08 -17.30 -1.37
C VAL A 44 -16.18 -16.44 -0.76
N HIS A 45 -15.81 -15.33 -0.14
CA HIS A 45 -16.70 -14.29 0.36
C HIS A 45 -16.36 -12.94 -0.26
N LYS A 46 -17.35 -12.30 -0.86
CA LYS A 46 -17.25 -10.92 -1.36
C LYS A 46 -17.59 -9.97 -0.22
N LEU A 47 -16.60 -9.25 0.27
CA LEU A 47 -16.74 -8.33 1.40
C LEU A 47 -16.94 -6.91 0.88
N PRO A 48 -18.14 -6.32 1.00
CA PRO A 48 -18.44 -5.02 0.45
C PRO A 48 -17.66 -3.92 1.17
N VAL A 49 -17.28 -2.90 0.40
CA VAL A 49 -16.74 -1.63 0.91
C VAL A 49 -17.70 -0.49 0.55
N PRO A 50 -17.61 0.69 1.21
CA PRO A 50 -18.42 1.85 0.80
C PRO A 50 -18.16 2.26 -0.66
N GLU A 51 -19.21 2.67 -1.39
CA GLU A 51 -19.12 3.04 -2.82
C GLU A 51 -18.12 4.18 -3.09
N HIS A 52 -17.87 5.05 -2.13
CA HIS A 52 -16.88 6.12 -2.25
C HIS A 52 -15.43 5.62 -2.09
N ILE A 53 -15.24 4.37 -1.69
CA ILE A 53 -13.93 3.71 -1.58
C ILE A 53 -13.65 2.92 -2.86
N SER A 54 -14.60 2.08 -3.32
CA SER A 54 -14.44 1.29 -4.53
C SER A 54 -15.79 0.90 -5.13
N ASN A 55 -15.83 0.77 -6.44
CA ASN A 55 -16.95 0.13 -7.16
C ASN A 55 -16.91 -1.41 -7.05
N GLY A 56 -15.83 -1.97 -6.48
CA GLY A 56 -15.60 -3.38 -6.25
C GLY A 56 -15.88 -3.81 -4.81
N PHE A 57 -15.19 -4.83 -4.37
CA PHE A 57 -15.27 -5.42 -3.02
C PHE A 57 -13.96 -6.11 -2.68
N ASN A 58 -13.65 -6.23 -1.38
CA ASN A 58 -12.56 -7.10 -0.96
C ASN A 58 -12.94 -8.58 -1.16
N VAL A 59 -11.98 -9.41 -1.53
CA VAL A 59 -12.17 -10.85 -1.67
C VAL A 59 -11.52 -11.54 -0.48
N TYR A 60 -12.32 -12.19 0.36
CA TYR A 60 -11.82 -13.18 1.30
C TYR A 60 -12.04 -14.57 0.72
N ALA A 61 -11.00 -15.41 0.77
CA ALA A 61 -11.12 -16.79 0.32
C ALA A 61 -10.38 -17.75 1.26
N ARG A 62 -10.92 -18.95 1.45
CA ARG A 62 -10.37 -19.98 2.33
C ARG A 62 -10.28 -21.32 1.65
N LEU A 63 -9.07 -21.90 1.65
CA LEU A 63 -8.79 -23.26 1.23
C LEU A 63 -8.38 -24.08 2.44
N GLU A 64 -9.18 -25.07 2.80
CA GLU A 64 -8.95 -25.91 3.97
C GLU A 64 -7.76 -26.85 3.73
N GLY A 65 -6.81 -26.81 4.65
CA GLY A 65 -5.64 -27.69 4.64
C GLY A 65 -5.78 -28.85 5.60
N LYS A 66 -4.95 -29.89 5.40
CA LYS A 66 -4.87 -31.05 6.30
C LYS A 66 -3.75 -30.94 7.31
N LYS A 67 -2.78 -30.08 7.08
CA LYS A 67 -1.69 -29.81 8.05
C LYS A 67 -2.16 -28.85 9.13
N GLU A 68 -1.53 -28.96 10.28
CA GLU A 68 -1.77 -28.05 11.39
C GLU A 68 -1.34 -26.63 11.06
N GLY A 69 -2.17 -25.65 11.46
CA GLY A 69 -1.94 -24.24 11.28
C GLY A 69 -2.69 -23.63 10.09
N SER A 70 -2.77 -22.32 10.15
CA SER A 70 -3.35 -21.47 9.11
C SER A 70 -2.50 -20.22 8.90
N ILE A 71 -2.61 -19.65 7.72
CA ILE A 71 -1.96 -18.38 7.36
C ILE A 71 -2.87 -17.56 6.47
N LEU A 72 -2.98 -16.27 6.74
CA LEU A 72 -3.59 -15.31 5.82
C LEU A 72 -2.50 -14.77 4.89
N MET A 73 -2.73 -14.79 3.58
CA MET A 73 -1.88 -14.08 2.62
C MET A 73 -2.69 -12.97 1.97
N SER A 74 -2.09 -11.81 1.80
CA SER A 74 -2.77 -10.62 1.27
C SER A 74 -1.98 -9.97 0.15
N CYS A 75 -2.73 -9.49 -0.83
CA CYS A 75 -2.31 -8.63 -1.93
C CYS A 75 -3.40 -7.62 -2.22
N HIS A 76 -3.05 -6.48 -2.82
CA HIS A 76 -4.07 -5.57 -3.30
C HIS A 76 -4.37 -5.77 -4.80
N MET A 77 -5.58 -5.37 -5.21
CA MET A 77 -6.07 -5.55 -6.57
C MET A 77 -5.97 -4.29 -7.42
N ASP A 78 -5.92 -3.13 -6.76
CA ASP A 78 -5.84 -1.85 -7.44
C ASP A 78 -4.42 -1.50 -7.89
N THR A 79 -4.34 -0.49 -8.73
CA THR A 79 -3.09 0.08 -9.22
C THR A 79 -3.15 1.60 -9.16
N VAL A 80 -1.98 2.24 -9.09
CA VAL A 80 -1.86 3.68 -9.32
C VAL A 80 -2.13 4.04 -10.78
N THR A 81 -2.29 5.34 -11.05
CA THR A 81 -2.37 5.90 -12.40
C THR A 81 -0.98 6.24 -12.96
N PRO A 82 -0.74 6.08 -14.27
CA PRO A 82 -1.61 5.60 -15.36
C PRO A 82 -1.60 4.08 -15.47
N GLY A 83 -2.73 3.42 -15.19
CA GLY A 83 -2.90 1.97 -15.14
C GLY A 83 -3.95 1.41 -16.12
N ILE A 84 -4.41 2.20 -17.08
CA ILE A 84 -5.43 1.78 -18.06
C ILE A 84 -4.79 1.29 -19.36
N GLY A 85 -5.24 0.12 -19.83
CA GLY A 85 -4.80 -0.44 -21.09
C GLY A 85 -3.35 -0.96 -21.06
N ILE A 86 -2.94 -1.56 -19.96
CA ILE A 86 -1.59 -2.13 -19.80
C ILE A 86 -1.35 -3.24 -20.82
N GLU A 87 -0.29 -3.10 -21.63
CA GLU A 87 0.20 -4.13 -22.54
C GLU A 87 1.52 -4.71 -22.02
N PRO A 88 1.53 -5.85 -21.31
CA PRO A 88 2.77 -6.45 -20.83
C PRO A 88 3.60 -7.01 -21.99
N ILE A 89 4.90 -6.73 -21.97
CA ILE A 89 5.91 -7.32 -22.88
C ILE A 89 6.97 -8.03 -22.05
N ILE A 90 7.55 -9.07 -22.63
CA ILE A 90 8.57 -9.90 -21.98
C ILE A 90 9.82 -9.86 -22.84
N GLU A 91 10.91 -9.34 -22.28
CA GLU A 91 12.21 -9.27 -22.94
C GLU A 91 13.29 -9.73 -21.96
N ASP A 92 14.11 -10.68 -22.35
CA ASP A 92 15.21 -11.24 -21.54
C ASP A 92 14.80 -11.64 -20.10
N GLY A 93 13.59 -12.22 -19.95
CA GLY A 93 13.07 -12.66 -18.66
C GLY A 93 12.56 -11.52 -17.76
N ILE A 94 12.44 -10.31 -18.28
CA ILE A 94 11.88 -9.14 -17.58
C ILE A 94 10.54 -8.78 -18.19
N ILE A 95 9.53 -8.59 -17.35
CA ILE A 95 8.20 -8.14 -17.77
C ILE A 95 8.10 -6.64 -17.51
N ARG A 96 7.63 -5.89 -18.52
CA ARG A 96 7.42 -4.43 -18.48
C ARG A 96 6.10 -4.09 -19.16
N SER A 97 5.60 -2.89 -18.93
CA SER A 97 4.55 -2.32 -19.77
C SER A 97 5.14 -1.77 -21.07
N LYS A 98 4.45 -2.00 -22.17
CA LYS A 98 4.71 -1.35 -23.44
C LYS A 98 3.97 -0.02 -23.47
N GLY A 99 4.66 1.07 -23.53
CA GLY A 99 4.05 2.40 -23.62
C GLY A 99 4.19 3.24 -22.36
N ASN A 100 3.16 4.00 -22.04
CA ASN A 100 3.21 5.06 -21.02
C ASN A 100 2.35 4.71 -19.78
N THR A 101 2.17 3.44 -19.47
CA THR A 101 1.50 2.96 -18.26
C THR A 101 2.49 2.36 -17.27
N ILE A 102 2.09 2.24 -16.02
CA ILE A 102 2.73 1.33 -15.07
C ILE A 102 2.55 -0.11 -15.55
N LEU A 103 3.26 -1.08 -14.94
CA LEU A 103 3.05 -2.50 -15.24
C LEU A 103 1.90 -3.11 -14.43
N GLY A 104 1.71 -2.65 -13.19
CA GLY A 104 0.78 -3.27 -12.23
C GLY A 104 1.35 -4.55 -11.62
N GLY A 105 2.68 -4.69 -11.58
CA GLY A 105 3.37 -5.71 -10.80
C GLY A 105 3.08 -5.55 -9.31
N ASP A 106 2.94 -4.34 -8.89
CA ASP A 106 2.39 -3.85 -7.63
C ASP A 106 0.85 -3.85 -7.70
N ASP A 107 0.09 -4.79 -7.12
CA ASP A 107 0.57 -5.99 -6.41
C ASP A 107 0.04 -7.30 -7.06
N LYS A 108 -0.26 -7.26 -8.38
CA LYS A 108 -0.75 -8.44 -9.12
C LYS A 108 0.31 -9.54 -9.22
N SER A 109 1.59 -9.21 -8.95
CA SER A 109 2.67 -10.21 -8.89
C SER A 109 2.50 -11.15 -7.69
N GLY A 110 2.12 -10.62 -6.52
CA GLY A 110 1.79 -11.41 -5.34
C GLY A 110 0.57 -12.31 -5.58
N ILE A 111 -0.49 -11.77 -6.20
CA ILE A 111 -1.69 -12.54 -6.55
C ILE A 111 -1.32 -13.72 -7.46
N ALA A 112 -0.59 -13.46 -8.54
CA ALA A 112 -0.19 -14.51 -9.49
C ALA A 112 0.69 -15.59 -8.82
N ALA A 113 1.60 -15.17 -7.94
CA ALA A 113 2.48 -16.08 -7.21
C ALA A 113 1.71 -17.02 -6.26
N ILE A 114 0.73 -16.50 -5.53
CA ILE A 114 -0.15 -17.31 -4.65
C ILE A 114 -0.95 -18.30 -5.48
N MET A 115 -1.60 -17.84 -6.55
CA MET A 115 -2.45 -18.68 -7.39
C MET A 115 -1.65 -19.82 -8.03
N GLU A 116 -0.46 -19.55 -8.53
CA GLU A 116 0.43 -20.56 -9.10
C GLU A 116 0.88 -21.59 -8.05
N ALA A 117 1.23 -21.13 -6.84
CA ALA A 117 1.60 -22.04 -5.76
C ALA A 117 0.45 -23.00 -5.40
N VAL A 118 -0.78 -22.51 -5.36
CA VAL A 118 -1.99 -23.34 -5.12
C VAL A 118 -2.20 -24.34 -6.24
N HIS A 119 -2.09 -23.92 -7.49
CA HIS A 119 -2.16 -24.85 -8.64
C HIS A 119 -1.14 -25.99 -8.52
N CYS A 120 0.10 -25.68 -8.13
CA CYS A 120 1.14 -26.72 -7.95
C CYS A 120 0.82 -27.67 -6.78
N ILE A 121 0.33 -27.12 -5.64
CA ILE A 121 -0.07 -27.91 -4.49
C ILE A 121 -1.16 -28.93 -4.87
N GLN A 122 -2.18 -28.48 -5.60
CA GLN A 122 -3.29 -29.31 -6.03
C GLN A 122 -2.89 -30.34 -7.07
N ALA A 123 -2.08 -29.95 -8.06
CA ALA A 123 -1.59 -30.87 -9.10
C ALA A 123 -0.74 -32.02 -8.54
N GLU A 124 0.01 -31.76 -7.47
CA GLU A 124 0.81 -32.77 -6.77
C GLU A 124 0.04 -33.47 -5.62
N ASN A 125 -1.18 -33.05 -5.34
CA ASN A 125 -2.01 -33.54 -4.22
C ASN A 125 -1.24 -33.46 -2.88
N LEU A 126 -0.55 -32.34 -2.65
CA LEU A 126 0.23 -32.12 -1.42
C LEU A 126 -0.68 -31.71 -0.26
N GLU A 127 -0.39 -32.26 0.93
CA GLU A 127 -1.00 -31.74 2.15
C GLU A 127 -0.39 -30.38 2.50
N HIS A 128 -1.24 -29.43 2.86
CA HIS A 128 -0.86 -28.05 3.16
C HIS A 128 -1.59 -27.52 4.40
N LYS A 129 -1.10 -26.41 4.95
CA LYS A 129 -1.78 -25.63 6.00
C LYS A 129 -3.04 -25.00 5.41
N THR A 130 -4.02 -24.68 6.24
CA THR A 130 -5.15 -23.86 5.79
C THR A 130 -4.66 -22.51 5.28
N LEU A 131 -5.03 -22.18 4.05
CA LEU A 131 -4.73 -20.90 3.41
C LEU A 131 -5.96 -20.01 3.43
N GLU A 132 -5.81 -18.83 4.00
CA GLU A 132 -6.77 -17.74 3.91
C GLU A 132 -6.18 -16.64 3.02
N LEU A 133 -7.00 -16.04 2.18
CA LEU A 133 -6.60 -14.95 1.30
C LEU A 133 -7.42 -13.69 1.60
N ALA A 134 -6.75 -12.56 1.55
CA ALA A 134 -7.35 -11.23 1.59
C ALA A 134 -6.86 -10.46 0.36
N PHE A 135 -7.66 -10.39 -0.70
CA PHE A 135 -7.40 -9.50 -1.81
C PHE A 135 -8.20 -8.21 -1.62
N THR A 136 -7.49 -7.11 -1.49
CA THR A 136 -8.05 -5.83 -1.06
C THR A 136 -8.21 -4.86 -2.23
N VAL A 137 -9.14 -3.93 -2.11
CA VAL A 137 -9.33 -2.79 -3.02
C VAL A 137 -8.70 -1.54 -2.42
N HIS A 138 -8.39 -0.55 -3.25
CA HIS A 138 -8.02 0.83 -2.88
C HIS A 138 -6.93 0.90 -1.78
N GLU A 139 -5.91 0.09 -1.93
CA GLU A 139 -4.72 0.12 -1.08
C GLU A 139 -3.93 1.41 -1.33
N GLU A 140 -3.67 1.71 -2.61
CA GLU A 140 -2.84 2.80 -3.09
C GLU A 140 -3.36 4.21 -2.74
N GLY A 141 -4.65 4.32 -2.47
CA GLY A 141 -5.27 5.56 -2.02
C GLY A 141 -5.24 5.80 -0.52
N GLY A 142 -4.78 4.83 0.28
CA GLY A 142 -4.68 4.97 1.73
C GLY A 142 -5.09 3.76 2.55
N LEU A 143 -4.86 2.55 2.04
CA LEU A 143 -5.10 1.25 2.72
C LEU A 143 -6.58 1.01 3.06
N PHE A 144 -7.50 1.59 2.26
CA PHE A 144 -8.93 1.57 2.60
C PHE A 144 -9.51 0.16 2.57
N GLY A 145 -9.11 -0.69 1.61
CA GLY A 145 -9.61 -2.05 1.52
C GLY A 145 -9.35 -2.84 2.80
N SER A 146 -8.14 -2.82 3.30
CA SER A 146 -7.78 -3.50 4.55
C SER A 146 -8.37 -2.82 5.79
N GLU A 147 -8.63 -1.51 5.78
CA GLU A 147 -9.34 -0.82 6.85
C GLU A 147 -10.77 -1.36 6.98
N TYR A 148 -11.49 -1.50 5.86
CA TYR A 148 -12.86 -2.02 5.82
C TYR A 148 -12.96 -3.55 5.77
N PHE A 149 -11.83 -4.27 5.78
CA PHE A 149 -11.82 -5.74 5.70
C PHE A 149 -12.49 -6.36 6.92
N ASP A 150 -13.56 -7.14 6.71
CA ASP A 150 -14.28 -7.86 7.77
C ASP A 150 -13.46 -9.07 8.24
N MET A 151 -12.98 -9.01 9.48
CA MET A 151 -12.17 -10.05 10.10
C MET A 151 -12.99 -11.22 10.63
N SER A 152 -14.32 -11.18 10.59
CA SER A 152 -15.17 -12.21 11.19
C SER A 152 -14.98 -13.60 10.57
N HIS A 153 -14.51 -13.67 9.34
CA HIS A 153 -14.20 -14.90 8.62
C HIS A 153 -12.77 -15.40 8.85
N VAL A 154 -11.86 -14.55 9.32
CA VAL A 154 -10.43 -14.86 9.48
C VAL A 154 -10.21 -15.66 10.75
N THR A 155 -9.54 -16.81 10.63
CA THR A 155 -9.17 -17.66 11.75
C THR A 155 -7.66 -17.70 12.00
N SER A 156 -6.88 -17.28 11.04
CA SER A 156 -5.41 -17.14 11.16
C SER A 156 -5.05 -16.05 12.16
N THR A 157 -3.96 -16.25 12.88
CA THR A 157 -3.39 -15.26 13.81
C THR A 157 -2.14 -14.59 13.24
N LYS A 158 -1.69 -15.06 12.08
CA LYS A 158 -0.51 -14.58 11.37
C LYS A 158 -0.87 -14.29 9.92
N ALA A 159 -0.24 -13.28 9.35
CA ALA A 159 -0.42 -12.93 7.96
C ALA A 159 0.89 -12.59 7.25
N ILE A 160 0.88 -12.75 5.93
CA ILE A 160 1.94 -12.34 5.02
C ILE A 160 1.28 -11.48 3.94
N VAL A 161 1.71 -10.24 3.82
CA VAL A 161 1.41 -9.37 2.67
C VAL A 161 2.53 -9.58 1.65
N LEU A 162 2.24 -9.64 0.36
CA LEU A 162 3.22 -9.84 -0.70
C LEU A 162 3.35 -8.57 -1.57
N ASP A 163 3.64 -7.45 -0.93
CA ASP A 163 3.50 -6.10 -1.47
C ASP A 163 4.72 -5.24 -1.10
N THR A 164 5.92 -5.68 -1.45
CA THR A 164 7.11 -4.82 -1.38
C THR A 164 8.11 -5.16 -2.46
N GLY A 165 8.90 -4.19 -2.86
CA GLY A 165 9.99 -4.35 -3.80
C GLY A 165 11.31 -4.77 -3.13
N GLY A 166 12.32 -4.95 -3.96
CA GLY A 166 13.66 -5.37 -3.57
C GLY A 166 13.91 -6.86 -3.80
N PRO A 167 15.07 -7.40 -3.41
CA PRO A 167 15.40 -8.81 -3.66
C PRO A 167 14.47 -9.76 -2.89
N ILE A 168 14.19 -10.92 -3.47
CA ILE A 168 13.46 -12.00 -2.79
C ILE A 168 14.22 -12.41 -1.53
N GLY A 169 13.50 -12.58 -0.42
CA GLY A 169 14.06 -12.76 0.93
C GLY A 169 13.99 -11.49 1.79
N THR A 170 13.58 -10.36 1.20
CA THR A 170 13.29 -9.14 1.97
C THR A 170 12.01 -9.32 2.79
N ILE A 171 12.09 -9.06 4.09
CA ILE A 171 10.98 -9.12 5.05
C ILE A 171 10.83 -7.73 5.69
N VAL A 172 9.75 -7.02 5.38
CA VAL A 172 9.43 -5.76 6.05
C VAL A 172 8.74 -6.08 7.37
N THR A 173 9.38 -5.71 8.47
CA THR A 173 8.94 -5.96 9.84
C THR A 173 8.55 -4.69 10.59
N ALA A 174 8.73 -3.51 9.96
CA ALA A 174 8.34 -2.24 10.53
C ALA A 174 7.91 -1.27 9.44
N ALA A 175 6.77 -0.61 9.65
CA ALA A 175 6.27 0.46 8.79
C ALA A 175 5.69 1.61 9.63
N PRO A 176 5.82 2.88 9.17
CA PRO A 176 5.35 4.02 9.92
C PRO A 176 3.83 4.10 9.96
N GLY A 177 3.30 4.80 10.96
CA GLY A 177 1.96 5.37 10.91
C GLY A 177 1.98 6.65 10.09
N GLN A 178 0.83 7.00 9.51
CA GLN A 178 0.66 8.20 8.71
C GLN A 178 -0.53 9.02 9.20
N GLN A 179 -0.34 10.33 9.24
CA GLN A 179 -1.43 11.28 9.46
C GLN A 179 -1.42 12.35 8.39
N LYS A 180 -2.59 12.57 7.79
CA LYS A 180 -2.86 13.60 6.80
C LYS A 180 -3.32 14.87 7.50
N ILE A 181 -2.88 16.01 6.98
CA ILE A 181 -3.27 17.34 7.44
C ILE A 181 -3.71 18.13 6.22
N VAL A 182 -4.90 18.73 6.29
CA VAL A 182 -5.40 19.68 5.29
C VAL A 182 -5.63 21.00 6.00
N ALA A 183 -4.89 22.04 5.62
CA ALA A 183 -5.02 23.38 6.16
C ALA A 183 -5.52 24.34 5.08
N THR A 184 -6.64 25.00 5.32
CA THR A 184 -7.18 26.06 4.46
C THR A 184 -7.00 27.41 5.13
N ILE A 185 -6.03 28.18 4.65
CA ILE A 185 -5.71 29.52 5.15
C ILE A 185 -6.61 30.53 4.45
N LYS A 186 -7.36 31.32 5.22
CA LYS A 186 -8.25 32.36 4.74
C LYS A 186 -7.72 33.73 5.15
N GLY A 187 -7.31 34.49 4.14
CA GLY A 187 -6.87 35.88 4.27
C GLY A 187 -7.99 36.84 3.87
N ARG A 188 -7.62 37.98 3.29
CA ARG A 188 -8.53 39.01 2.83
C ARG A 188 -8.12 39.54 1.46
N PRO A 189 -9.01 39.55 0.46
CA PRO A 189 -8.70 40.07 -0.87
C PRO A 189 -8.53 41.60 -0.83
N ALA A 190 -7.66 42.09 -1.72
CA ALA A 190 -7.51 43.53 -2.01
C ALA A 190 -6.98 43.69 -3.45
N HIS A 191 -7.06 44.88 -4.00
CA HIS A 191 -6.46 45.17 -5.31
C HIS A 191 -4.95 45.29 -5.17
N ALA A 192 -4.19 44.35 -5.77
CA ALA A 192 -2.75 44.18 -5.53
C ALA A 192 -1.89 45.40 -5.90
N GLY A 193 -2.37 46.24 -6.82
CA GLY A 193 -1.68 47.46 -7.27
C GLY A 193 -2.21 48.78 -6.69
N LEU A 194 -3.39 48.78 -6.07
CA LEU A 194 -4.00 50.01 -5.54
C LEU A 194 -3.95 50.10 -4.00
N ALA A 195 -4.27 49.01 -3.34
CA ALA A 195 -4.39 48.97 -1.87
C ALA A 195 -3.99 47.59 -1.33
N PRO A 196 -2.79 47.06 -1.61
CA PRO A 196 -2.37 45.73 -1.13
C PRO A 196 -2.33 45.66 0.40
N GLU A 197 -2.12 46.75 1.09
CA GLU A 197 -2.10 46.87 2.54
C GLU A 197 -3.48 46.63 3.20
N GLU A 198 -4.57 46.74 2.46
CA GLU A 198 -5.91 46.39 2.94
C GLU A 198 -6.17 44.89 2.91
N GLY A 199 -5.34 44.12 2.18
CA GLY A 199 -5.44 42.68 2.06
C GLY A 199 -4.66 41.91 3.10
N ILE A 200 -4.96 40.59 3.21
CA ILE A 200 -4.15 39.61 3.94
C ILE A 200 -3.85 38.49 2.95
N SER A 201 -2.59 38.37 2.56
CA SER A 201 -2.19 37.41 1.52
C SER A 201 -2.02 35.99 2.12
N ALA A 202 -2.92 35.07 1.79
CA ALA A 202 -2.88 33.70 2.28
C ALA A 202 -1.58 32.97 1.92
N ILE A 203 -0.99 33.27 0.75
CA ILE A 203 0.30 32.66 0.37
C ILE A 203 1.47 33.20 1.20
N MET A 204 1.45 34.47 1.59
CA MET A 204 2.51 35.03 2.45
C MET A 204 2.40 34.49 3.88
N VAL A 205 1.17 34.30 4.40
CA VAL A 205 0.92 33.64 5.68
C VAL A 205 1.40 32.19 5.63
N ALA A 206 1.06 31.45 4.58
CA ALA A 206 1.51 30.08 4.37
C ALA A 206 3.05 29.98 4.32
N ALA A 207 3.73 30.89 3.61
CA ALA A 207 5.19 30.91 3.51
C ALA A 207 5.85 31.14 4.89
N ASP A 208 5.29 32.05 5.73
CA ASP A 208 5.77 32.25 7.09
C ASP A 208 5.56 30.99 7.96
N ALA A 209 4.41 30.32 7.84
CA ALA A 209 4.14 29.08 8.56
C ALA A 209 5.09 27.95 8.11
N ILE A 210 5.25 27.74 6.81
CA ILE A 210 6.15 26.72 6.26
C ILE A 210 7.60 26.95 6.70
N ASN A 211 8.06 28.20 6.74
CA ASN A 211 9.42 28.55 7.17
C ASN A 211 9.68 28.24 8.66
N GLN A 212 8.63 28.17 9.47
CA GLN A 212 8.72 27.86 10.91
C GLN A 212 8.52 26.37 11.21
N MET A 213 8.04 25.59 10.25
CA MET A 213 7.81 24.17 10.42
C MET A 213 9.09 23.35 10.30
N LYS A 214 9.16 22.26 11.06
CA LYS A 214 10.11 21.18 10.82
C LYS A 214 9.50 20.25 9.76
N LEU A 215 10.16 20.11 8.61
CA LEU A 215 9.70 19.34 7.47
C LEU A 215 10.79 18.40 6.95
N LEU A 216 10.40 17.50 6.04
CA LEU A 216 11.21 16.47 5.41
C LEU A 216 11.68 15.43 6.45
N ARG A 217 12.97 15.23 6.63
CA ARG A 217 13.53 14.30 7.62
C ARG A 217 13.64 15.00 8.97
N ILE A 218 12.77 14.63 9.93
CA ILE A 218 12.74 15.19 11.28
C ILE A 218 13.77 14.50 12.16
N ASP A 219 13.75 13.16 12.14
CA ASP A 219 14.72 12.28 12.80
C ASP A 219 14.83 10.95 12.03
N GLU A 220 15.45 9.92 12.59
CA GLU A 220 15.71 8.64 11.94
C GLU A 220 14.44 7.90 11.52
N GLU A 221 13.33 8.12 12.25
CA GLU A 221 12.06 7.39 12.07
C GLU A 221 10.85 8.29 11.75
N THR A 222 11.06 9.63 11.72
CA THR A 222 9.98 10.60 11.54
C THR A 222 10.21 11.48 10.31
N THR A 223 9.18 11.63 9.49
CA THR A 223 9.15 12.52 8.33
C THR A 223 7.88 13.36 8.31
N ALA A 224 7.94 14.52 7.66
CA ALA A 224 6.77 15.35 7.38
C ALA A 224 6.94 16.03 6.02
N ASN A 225 5.86 16.17 5.27
CA ASN A 225 5.89 16.74 3.94
C ASN A 225 4.66 17.61 3.66
N ILE A 226 4.85 18.66 2.87
CA ILE A 226 3.80 19.41 2.23
C ILE A 226 3.80 18.99 0.76
N GLY A 227 2.81 18.18 0.37
CA GLY A 227 2.76 17.59 -0.97
C GLY A 227 2.00 18.45 -1.99
N MET A 228 1.00 19.23 -1.53
CA MET A 228 0.16 20.01 -2.42
C MET A 228 -0.13 21.39 -1.86
N VAL A 229 -0.13 22.40 -2.73
CA VAL A 229 -0.51 23.78 -2.43
C VAL A 229 -1.38 24.29 -3.58
N ASN A 230 -2.60 24.70 -3.28
CA ASN A 230 -3.55 25.20 -4.27
C ASN A 230 -4.22 26.49 -3.80
N GLY A 231 -4.28 27.50 -4.65
CA GLY A 231 -4.94 28.77 -4.33
C GLY A 231 -4.74 29.84 -5.39
N GLY A 232 -5.36 30.99 -5.13
CA GLY A 232 -5.31 32.14 -6.04
C GLY A 232 -6.35 32.10 -7.16
N GLN A 233 -6.70 33.31 -7.66
CA GLN A 233 -7.69 33.48 -8.72
C GLN A 233 -7.16 34.34 -9.85
N ALA A 234 -6.44 35.45 -9.54
CA ALA A 234 -5.89 36.38 -10.51
C ALA A 234 -4.67 37.10 -9.98
N THR A 235 -3.79 37.55 -10.86
CA THR A 235 -2.51 38.21 -10.52
C THR A 235 -2.65 39.57 -9.88
N ASN A 236 -3.77 40.26 -10.09
CA ASN A 236 -4.08 41.60 -9.56
C ASN A 236 -4.93 41.58 -8.28
N ILE A 237 -5.12 40.41 -7.67
CA ILE A 237 -5.83 40.25 -6.38
C ILE A 237 -4.86 39.69 -5.37
N VAL A 238 -4.79 40.32 -4.18
CA VAL A 238 -4.12 39.73 -2.99
C VAL A 238 -4.80 38.42 -2.68
N MET A 239 -4.04 37.30 -2.68
CA MET A 239 -4.60 35.96 -2.58
C MET A 239 -5.41 35.76 -1.29
N PRO A 240 -6.73 35.55 -1.38
CA PRO A 240 -7.59 35.47 -0.20
C PRO A 240 -7.62 34.06 0.43
N GLU A 241 -7.30 33.02 -0.32
CA GLU A 241 -7.41 31.65 0.17
C GLU A 241 -6.33 30.76 -0.41
N LEU A 242 -5.79 29.86 0.44
CA LEU A 242 -4.80 28.86 0.05
C LEU A 242 -5.06 27.56 0.80
N LYS A 243 -5.17 26.44 0.06
CA LYS A 243 -5.28 25.09 0.61
C LYS A 243 -3.94 24.37 0.53
N ILE A 244 -3.52 23.81 1.65
CA ILE A 244 -2.29 23.02 1.81
C ILE A 244 -2.69 21.60 2.19
N VAL A 245 -2.11 20.59 1.52
CA VAL A 245 -2.23 19.20 1.89
C VAL A 245 -0.84 18.69 2.30
N ALA A 246 -0.76 18.21 3.51
CA ALA A 246 0.47 17.76 4.16
C ALA A 246 0.28 16.40 4.82
N GLU A 247 1.38 15.74 5.14
CA GLU A 247 1.40 14.50 5.91
C GLU A 247 2.57 14.49 6.89
N ALA A 248 2.44 13.67 7.92
CA ALA A 248 3.54 13.26 8.79
C ALA A 248 3.53 11.74 8.94
N ARG A 249 4.71 11.14 9.04
CA ARG A 249 4.91 9.70 9.26
C ARG A 249 5.92 9.46 10.36
N SER A 250 5.69 8.43 11.18
CA SER A 250 6.68 7.96 12.16
C SER A 250 6.46 6.50 12.51
N LEU A 251 7.55 5.77 12.81
CA LEU A 251 7.49 4.44 13.44
C LEU A 251 7.01 4.53 14.90
N ASN A 252 7.11 5.70 15.52
CA ASN A 252 6.70 5.97 16.89
C ASN A 252 5.45 6.85 16.91
N GLY A 253 4.36 6.36 17.53
CA GLY A 253 3.08 7.06 17.59
C GLY A 253 3.14 8.39 18.32
N GLU A 254 3.91 8.48 19.42
CA GLU A 254 4.06 9.73 20.19
C GLU A 254 4.82 10.80 19.39
N LYS A 255 5.86 10.41 18.65
CA LYS A 255 6.58 11.31 17.75
C LYS A 255 5.71 11.77 16.59
N LEU A 256 4.87 10.87 16.05
CA LEU A 256 3.92 11.23 15.01
C LEU A 256 2.93 12.28 15.51
N GLU A 257 2.34 12.09 16.69
CA GLU A 257 1.44 13.06 17.30
C GLU A 257 2.14 14.39 17.59
N ALA A 258 3.35 14.35 18.13
CA ALA A 258 4.15 15.56 18.41
C ALA A 258 4.42 16.35 17.12
N GLN A 259 4.77 15.67 16.02
CA GLN A 259 5.01 16.32 14.73
C GLN A 259 3.72 16.92 14.14
N VAL A 260 2.61 16.18 14.19
CA VAL A 260 1.30 16.67 13.74
C VAL A 260 0.88 17.90 14.54
N ASN A 261 0.98 17.84 15.86
CA ASN A 261 0.65 18.97 16.73
C ASN A 261 1.55 20.19 16.47
N HIS A 262 2.84 19.97 16.21
CA HIS A 262 3.75 21.05 15.79
C HIS A 262 3.28 21.72 14.50
N MET A 263 2.88 20.95 13.48
CA MET A 263 2.40 21.50 12.20
C MET A 263 1.10 22.28 12.39
N ILE A 264 0.13 21.72 13.11
CA ILE A 264 -1.17 22.34 13.38
C ILE A 264 -0.98 23.65 14.15
N SER A 265 -0.26 23.63 15.29
CA SER A 265 -0.04 24.81 16.12
C SER A 265 0.75 25.91 15.40
N THR A 266 1.64 25.52 14.46
CA THR A 266 2.36 26.48 13.63
C THR A 266 1.41 27.19 12.65
N PHE A 267 0.50 26.46 12.00
CA PHE A 267 -0.52 27.10 11.15
C PHE A 267 -1.40 28.05 11.94
N GLU A 268 -1.90 27.62 13.10
CA GLU A 268 -2.77 28.41 13.96
C GLU A 268 -2.08 29.71 14.44
N SER A 269 -0.89 29.59 15.01
CA SER A 269 -0.17 30.74 15.58
C SER A 269 0.28 31.76 14.52
N VAL A 270 0.68 31.27 13.33
CA VAL A 270 1.08 32.19 12.26
C VAL A 270 -0.14 32.87 11.62
N CYS A 271 -1.26 32.16 11.45
CA CYS A 271 -2.49 32.77 10.98
C CYS A 271 -2.98 33.85 11.95
N GLU A 272 -3.00 33.58 13.25
CA GLU A 272 -3.34 34.56 14.28
C GLU A 272 -2.43 35.81 14.22
N LYS A 273 -1.12 35.61 14.12
CA LYS A 273 -0.12 36.71 13.99
C LYS A 273 -0.40 37.63 12.82
N HIS A 274 -0.86 37.07 11.68
CA HIS A 274 -1.16 37.83 10.46
C HIS A 274 -2.60 38.29 10.35
N GLY A 275 -3.47 37.96 11.31
CA GLY A 275 -4.90 38.27 11.26
C GLY A 275 -5.67 37.49 10.20
N ALA A 276 -5.13 36.31 9.82
CA ALA A 276 -5.78 35.35 8.94
C ALA A 276 -6.53 34.30 9.76
N GLU A 277 -7.46 33.60 9.13
CA GLU A 277 -8.11 32.41 9.70
C GLU A 277 -7.53 31.14 9.10
N VAL A 278 -7.58 30.01 9.82
CA VAL A 278 -7.24 28.70 9.28
C VAL A 278 -8.28 27.66 9.69
N GLU A 279 -8.70 26.85 8.71
CA GLU A 279 -9.47 25.64 8.95
C GLU A 279 -8.56 24.45 8.77
N ILE A 280 -8.49 23.56 9.77
CA ILE A 280 -7.60 22.40 9.75
C ILE A 280 -8.43 21.13 9.91
N GLU A 281 -8.27 20.20 8.94
CA GLU A 281 -8.74 18.83 9.03
C GLU A 281 -7.51 17.92 9.19
N SER A 282 -7.56 17.03 10.15
CA SER A 282 -6.49 16.06 10.38
C SER A 282 -7.07 14.66 10.59
N SER A 283 -6.55 13.68 9.86
CA SER A 283 -7.02 12.30 9.91
C SER A 283 -5.86 11.31 9.92
N ARG A 284 -5.95 10.31 10.81
CA ARG A 284 -5.03 9.17 10.82
C ARG A 284 -5.36 8.28 9.64
N ALA A 285 -4.40 8.07 8.73
CA ALA A 285 -4.57 7.12 7.62
C ALA A 285 -4.39 5.68 8.11
N TYR A 286 -3.30 5.41 8.83
CA TYR A 286 -3.02 4.11 9.44
C TYR A 286 -2.01 4.25 10.58
N ASP A 287 -1.94 3.21 11.44
CA ASP A 287 -1.00 3.17 12.56
C ASP A 287 0.30 2.47 12.18
N ALA A 288 1.39 2.76 12.88
CA ALA A 288 2.65 2.08 12.74
C ALA A 288 2.58 0.64 13.25
N PHE A 289 3.42 -0.24 12.71
CA PHE A 289 3.72 -1.53 13.34
C PHE A 289 5.22 -1.80 13.38
N VAL A 290 5.62 -2.57 14.37
CA VAL A 290 6.98 -3.11 14.53
C VAL A 290 6.84 -4.55 14.99
N ILE A 291 7.44 -5.47 14.25
CA ILE A 291 7.56 -6.89 14.61
C ILE A 291 9.03 -7.19 14.88
N GLU A 292 9.33 -7.68 16.07
CA GLU A 292 10.70 -7.99 16.46
C GLU A 292 11.32 -9.10 15.61
N GLU A 293 12.60 -9.03 15.37
CA GLU A 293 13.33 -9.97 14.50
C GLU A 293 13.29 -11.41 14.98
N ASP A 294 13.24 -11.62 16.29
CA ASP A 294 13.13 -12.93 16.95
C ASP A 294 11.68 -13.46 17.03
N ASN A 295 10.72 -12.72 16.51
CA ASN A 295 9.33 -13.17 16.46
C ASN A 295 9.22 -14.53 15.74
N ALA A 296 8.45 -15.44 16.32
CA ALA A 296 8.29 -16.81 15.79
C ALA A 296 7.79 -16.84 14.35
N HIS A 297 6.97 -15.85 13.90
CA HIS A 297 6.52 -15.76 12.52
C HIS A 297 7.65 -15.37 11.57
N VAL A 298 8.45 -14.36 11.93
CA VAL A 298 9.63 -13.92 11.18
C VAL A 298 10.66 -15.06 11.09
N THR A 299 10.90 -15.73 12.20
CA THR A 299 11.83 -16.90 12.26
C THR A 299 11.37 -18.02 11.33
N ALA A 300 10.06 -18.34 11.30
CA ALA A 300 9.51 -19.37 10.41
C ALA A 300 9.67 -18.99 8.92
N ILE A 301 9.45 -17.72 8.57
CA ILE A 301 9.64 -17.20 7.20
C ILE A 301 11.11 -17.28 6.80
N LYS A 302 12.04 -16.81 7.67
CA LYS A 302 13.48 -16.92 7.42
C LYS A 302 13.93 -18.38 7.21
N ALA A 303 13.40 -19.31 8.01
CA ALA A 303 13.69 -20.74 7.87
C ALA A 303 13.18 -21.30 6.53
N ALA A 304 11.99 -20.86 6.07
CA ALA A 304 11.45 -21.29 4.77
C ALA A 304 12.30 -20.78 3.60
N PHE A 305 12.78 -19.54 3.64
CA PHE A 305 13.72 -19.02 2.64
C PHE A 305 15.08 -19.75 2.69
N ALA A 306 15.59 -20.03 3.89
CA ALA A 306 16.87 -20.76 4.05
C ALA A 306 16.82 -22.17 3.47
N ASP A 307 15.69 -22.90 3.60
CA ASP A 307 15.49 -24.21 2.97
C ASP A 307 15.55 -24.14 1.43
N MET A 308 15.24 -22.99 0.86
CA MET A 308 15.33 -22.72 -0.59
C MET A 308 16.71 -22.20 -1.00
N GLY A 309 17.65 -22.03 -0.05
CA GLY A 309 18.97 -21.45 -0.31
C GLY A 309 18.94 -19.93 -0.52
N ILE A 310 17.87 -19.25 -0.08
CA ILE A 310 17.71 -17.80 -0.18
C ILE A 310 18.03 -17.18 1.17
N GLU A 311 18.94 -16.20 1.19
CA GLU A 311 19.21 -15.40 2.37
C GLU A 311 18.07 -14.42 2.62
N ALA A 312 17.44 -14.51 3.79
CA ALA A 312 16.36 -13.61 4.18
C ALA A 312 16.82 -12.60 5.24
N PHE A 313 16.39 -11.36 5.09
CA PHE A 313 16.73 -10.29 6.02
C PHE A 313 15.52 -9.39 6.30
N THR A 314 15.50 -8.83 7.51
CA THR A 314 14.47 -7.89 7.96
C THR A 314 14.88 -6.45 7.67
N LYS A 315 13.89 -5.61 7.36
CA LYS A 315 14.07 -4.14 7.25
C LYS A 315 12.81 -3.40 7.67
N GLY A 316 12.97 -2.12 8.00
CA GLY A 316 11.87 -1.16 8.04
C GLY A 316 11.59 -0.54 6.67
N THR A 317 10.43 0.05 6.50
CA THR A 317 10.04 0.83 5.32
C THR A 317 9.57 2.23 5.70
N GLY A 318 9.57 3.16 4.74
CA GLY A 318 8.99 4.50 4.89
C GLY A 318 7.54 4.61 4.39
N GLY A 319 7.01 3.58 3.73
CA GLY A 319 5.63 3.49 3.27
C GLY A 319 4.78 2.59 4.17
N GLY A 320 3.45 2.74 4.10
CA GLY A 320 2.50 1.80 4.66
C GLY A 320 2.15 0.73 3.65
N SER A 321 1.48 -0.33 4.10
CA SER A 321 0.83 -1.37 3.31
C SER A 321 -0.34 -1.94 4.11
N ASP A 322 -1.11 -2.83 3.53
CA ASP A 322 -2.19 -3.53 4.24
C ASP A 322 -1.71 -4.23 5.53
N ALA A 323 -0.41 -4.51 5.64
CA ALA A 323 0.19 -5.03 6.86
C ALA A 323 -0.03 -4.11 8.07
N ASN A 324 -0.10 -2.78 7.89
CA ASN A 324 -0.40 -1.84 8.96
C ASN A 324 -1.79 -2.11 9.57
N ASN A 325 -2.80 -2.24 8.71
CA ASN A 325 -4.17 -2.48 9.16
C ASN A 325 -4.36 -3.89 9.72
N PHE A 326 -3.76 -4.93 9.12
CA PHE A 326 -3.85 -6.29 9.66
C PHE A 326 -3.16 -6.41 11.03
N ASN A 327 -2.01 -5.75 11.24
CA ASN A 327 -1.39 -5.68 12.56
C ASN A 327 -2.29 -4.96 13.58
N LYS A 328 -2.89 -3.82 13.21
CA LYS A 328 -3.87 -3.11 14.03
C LYS A 328 -5.07 -3.99 14.41
N LYS A 329 -5.50 -4.87 13.50
CA LYS A 329 -6.59 -5.83 13.69
C LYS A 329 -6.18 -7.10 14.45
N GLY A 330 -4.94 -7.20 14.92
CA GLY A 330 -4.46 -8.25 15.81
C GLY A 330 -3.78 -9.43 15.13
N LEU A 331 -3.53 -9.38 13.82
CA LEU A 331 -2.71 -10.38 13.13
C LEU A 331 -1.24 -10.00 13.23
N THR A 332 -0.36 -10.97 13.53
CA THR A 332 1.08 -10.75 13.37
C THR A 332 1.41 -10.78 11.87
N THR A 333 1.57 -9.60 11.26
CA THR A 333 1.69 -9.44 9.81
C THR A 333 3.03 -8.85 9.42
N VAL A 334 3.68 -9.45 8.45
CA VAL A 334 4.89 -8.93 7.78
C VAL A 334 4.61 -8.74 6.30
N ASN A 335 5.42 -7.91 5.60
CA ASN A 335 5.31 -7.73 4.17
C ASN A 335 6.55 -8.26 3.46
N LEU A 336 6.39 -9.11 2.45
CA LEU A 336 7.48 -9.78 1.72
C LEU A 336 7.63 -9.21 0.31
N SER A 337 8.86 -9.22 -0.17
CA SER A 337 9.15 -8.82 -1.54
C SER A 337 8.68 -9.85 -2.57
N THR A 338 8.06 -9.35 -3.64
CA THR A 338 7.77 -10.09 -4.86
C THR A 338 8.82 -9.90 -5.95
N GLY A 339 9.83 -9.04 -5.72
CA GLY A 339 10.84 -8.69 -6.71
C GLY A 339 10.45 -7.52 -7.62
N MET A 340 9.27 -6.94 -7.44
CA MET A 340 8.83 -5.78 -8.22
C MET A 340 9.78 -4.60 -8.02
N ALA A 341 9.96 -3.80 -9.06
CA ALA A 341 10.91 -2.71 -9.08
C ALA A 341 10.36 -1.48 -9.83
N LYS A 342 10.77 -0.29 -9.38
CA LYS A 342 10.34 1.01 -9.92
C LYS A 342 8.82 1.18 -9.90
N VAL A 343 8.15 0.61 -8.90
CA VAL A 343 6.71 0.74 -8.70
C VAL A 343 6.27 2.21 -8.72
N HIS A 344 5.00 2.47 -9.06
CA HIS A 344 4.42 3.83 -9.20
C HIS A 344 5.07 4.68 -10.32
N THR A 345 5.78 4.06 -11.25
CA THR A 345 6.34 4.73 -12.43
C THR A 345 6.09 3.93 -13.71
N THR A 346 6.14 4.61 -14.84
CA THR A 346 6.06 3.94 -16.16
C THR A 346 7.30 3.12 -16.52
N GLU A 347 8.32 3.11 -15.65
CA GLU A 347 9.49 2.25 -15.76
C GLU A 347 9.39 0.98 -14.91
N GLU A 348 8.22 0.71 -14.31
CA GLU A 348 7.95 -0.46 -13.49
C GLU A 348 8.27 -1.76 -14.25
N PHE A 349 8.87 -2.71 -13.54
CA PHE A 349 9.19 -4.02 -14.09
C PHE A 349 9.26 -5.10 -13.01
N ILE A 350 9.18 -6.36 -13.45
CA ILE A 350 9.43 -7.52 -12.61
C ILE A 350 10.20 -8.60 -13.39
N ALA A 351 11.10 -9.30 -12.71
CA ALA A 351 11.79 -10.44 -13.29
C ALA A 351 10.93 -11.72 -13.14
N VAL A 352 10.83 -12.50 -14.19
CA VAL A 352 10.14 -13.81 -14.18
C VAL A 352 10.74 -14.71 -13.10
N ASP A 353 12.08 -14.73 -12.96
CA ASP A 353 12.77 -15.53 -11.95
C ASP A 353 12.39 -15.16 -10.51
N ASP A 354 12.10 -13.89 -10.24
CA ASP A 354 11.67 -13.45 -8.90
C ASP A 354 10.22 -13.85 -8.63
N MET A 355 9.34 -13.77 -9.63
CA MET A 355 7.97 -14.31 -9.53
C MET A 355 7.98 -15.81 -9.26
N VAL A 356 8.87 -16.58 -9.91
CA VAL A 356 9.04 -18.00 -9.67
C VAL A 356 9.49 -18.28 -8.25
N LYS A 357 10.53 -17.58 -7.76
CA LYS A 357 11.05 -17.75 -6.40
C LYS A 357 10.00 -17.47 -5.33
N ILE A 358 9.21 -16.39 -5.49
CA ILE A 358 8.16 -16.09 -4.50
C ILE A 358 7.01 -17.11 -4.57
N SER A 359 6.66 -17.62 -5.76
CA SER A 359 5.71 -18.73 -5.90
C SER A 359 6.22 -20.01 -5.22
N GLU A 360 7.50 -20.34 -5.39
CA GLU A 360 8.16 -21.45 -4.70
C GLU A 360 8.15 -21.26 -3.18
N PHE A 361 8.40 -20.04 -2.70
CA PHE A 361 8.31 -19.73 -1.28
C PHE A 361 6.89 -19.95 -0.75
N VAL A 362 5.86 -19.42 -1.40
CA VAL A 362 4.46 -19.62 -0.99
C VAL A 362 4.13 -21.11 -0.92
N LYS A 363 4.44 -21.87 -1.97
CA LYS A 363 4.26 -23.33 -2.00
C LYS A 363 4.97 -24.01 -0.84
N HIS A 364 6.27 -23.72 -0.66
CA HIS A 364 7.09 -24.33 0.38
C HIS A 364 6.56 -24.02 1.78
N PHE A 365 6.22 -22.78 2.06
CA PHE A 365 5.70 -22.33 3.35
C PHE A 365 4.37 -22.99 3.73
N LEU A 366 3.50 -23.23 2.74
CA LEU A 366 2.21 -23.89 2.94
C LEU A 366 2.35 -25.40 3.18
N VAL A 367 3.27 -26.07 2.49
CA VAL A 367 3.43 -27.53 2.59
C VAL A 367 4.39 -27.97 3.69
N LYS A 368 5.17 -27.08 4.26
CA LYS A 368 6.05 -27.35 5.41
C LYS A 368 5.31 -27.33 6.73
#